data_005f70e16bea0889cf4e841582669fb9
#
_entry.id   005f70e16bea0889cf4e841582669fb9
#
_cell.length_a   1.000
_cell.length_b   1.000
_cell.length_c   1.000
_cell.angle_alpha   90.00
_cell.angle_beta   90.00
_cell.angle_gamma   90.00
#
_symmetry.space_group_name_H-M   'P 1'
#
loop_
_entity.id
_entity.type
_entity.pdbx_description
1 polymer ?
#
loop_
_entity_poly.entity_id
_entity_poly.type
_entity_poly.pdbx_seq_one_letter_code
_entity_poly.pdbx_strand_id
1 'polypeptide(L)'
;MDSPLVESIRSNFSKIHLQLIALAVTILTYILASTLLGIFRAVRSPLQKIPGLWYAPLTTLHLRYLFSTGEIWKLVQRSHTKYGPICRLGPRHIWVSDKESLKQILSTIDLPKVAMYAEISRDRTSPGLFGEIRFHPHKRLKRFLSPAFTVGYVDNLETVFKGVMRDLLQNYVTLLNGSASTIEGVQTDLMDDLHKVALDIMGESSFSKGFGQVKPNEASDDPQMDEIWKSIPGAIFDGLADRYKYVYVKRFLRRIGCNVEFDWPKQMIMAIDSIVRQRSVEKQHSPDLLQHLIENGKRPDTDATMTSRDILDQMSELLLAGSETTSGTIACLFLELARNPRARAKLLASLPVISHEDIDDIIVSKTVRDSKDYQYLEACIKENLRLHPIASEMGRRTGDQWVNLMGYDLPPHTVVSASYRDLHRNEDHWPDALTFIPERWLPDDERGDYPAADTTAYFPFSSGRHSCIGINFAWAEMRMIAANLLTRYEITEVPGQIVDFRQFITMQFHTGHWNVILQKRK
;
A
#
# COMPACT_ATOMS: atom_id res chain seq x y z
N MET A 1 -4.15 -64.75 -35.64
CA MET A 1 -3.12 -64.02 -36.41
C MET A 1 -3.19 -62.58 -35.96
N ASP A 2 -2.38 -62.24 -34.98
CA ASP A 2 -2.29 -60.84 -34.50
C ASP A 2 -1.43 -60.07 -35.49
N SER A 3 -1.96 -58.99 -36.05
CA SER A 3 -1.23 -58.21 -37.06
C SER A 3 -0.03 -57.54 -36.41
N PRO A 4 1.12 -57.37 -37.13
CA PRO A 4 2.32 -56.70 -36.62
C PRO A 4 2.02 -55.30 -36.05
N LEU A 5 0.92 -54.69 -36.45
CA LEU A 5 0.46 -53.39 -35.99
C LEU A 5 -0.06 -53.43 -34.54
N VAL A 6 -0.75 -54.51 -34.15
CA VAL A 6 -1.29 -54.72 -32.81
C VAL A 6 -0.15 -54.94 -31.78
N GLU A 7 0.88 -55.71 -32.19
CA GLU A 7 2.06 -55.91 -31.34
C GLU A 7 2.90 -54.62 -31.16
N SER A 8 3.04 -53.80 -32.19
CA SER A 8 3.70 -52.51 -32.13
C SER A 8 2.96 -51.53 -31.24
N ILE A 9 1.62 -51.47 -31.31
CA ILE A 9 0.79 -50.63 -30.45
C ILE A 9 0.90 -51.11 -28.99
N ARG A 10 0.85 -52.40 -28.72
CA ARG A 10 0.97 -53.00 -27.38
C ARG A 10 2.34 -52.75 -26.74
N SER A 11 3.42 -52.85 -27.54
CA SER A 11 4.79 -52.53 -27.11
C SER A 11 4.95 -51.05 -26.79
N ASN A 12 4.38 -50.13 -27.56
CA ASN A 12 4.44 -48.70 -27.31
C ASN A 12 3.61 -48.29 -26.07
N PHE A 13 2.41 -48.90 -25.86
CA PHE A 13 1.63 -48.71 -24.65
C PHE A 13 2.37 -49.16 -23.39
N SER A 14 3.05 -50.32 -23.45
CA SER A 14 3.86 -50.85 -22.36
C SER A 14 5.05 -49.93 -22.01
N LYS A 15 5.72 -49.37 -23.02
CA LYS A 15 6.81 -48.41 -22.83
C LYS A 15 6.33 -47.08 -22.20
N ILE A 16 5.20 -46.56 -22.65
CA ILE A 16 4.59 -45.35 -22.09
C ILE A 16 4.18 -45.59 -20.63
N HIS A 17 3.56 -46.71 -20.30
CA HIS A 17 3.23 -47.08 -18.93
C HIS A 17 4.49 -47.17 -18.04
N LEU A 18 5.56 -47.79 -18.51
CA LEU A 18 6.81 -47.91 -17.78
C LEU A 18 7.45 -46.53 -17.54
N GLN A 19 7.41 -45.64 -18.51
CA GLN A 19 7.88 -44.27 -18.38
C GLN A 19 7.05 -43.45 -17.38
N LEU A 20 5.72 -43.60 -17.39
CA LEU A 20 4.85 -42.94 -16.43
C LEU A 20 5.09 -43.44 -15.00
N ILE A 21 5.28 -44.76 -14.81
CA ILE A 21 5.61 -45.35 -13.50
C ILE A 21 6.98 -44.82 -13.04
N ALA A 22 7.99 -44.81 -13.90
CA ALA A 22 9.32 -44.29 -13.57
C ALA A 22 9.27 -42.81 -13.17
N LEU A 23 8.50 -42.01 -13.91
CA LEU A 23 8.27 -40.60 -13.59
C LEU A 23 7.56 -40.45 -12.23
N ALA A 24 6.51 -41.22 -11.97
CA ALA A 24 5.77 -41.19 -10.71
C ALA A 24 6.68 -41.58 -9.52
N VAL A 25 7.48 -42.65 -9.67
CA VAL A 25 8.46 -43.08 -8.64
C VAL A 25 9.51 -41.98 -8.41
N THR A 26 10.03 -41.34 -9.45
CA THR A 26 10.98 -40.24 -9.35
C THR A 26 10.41 -39.06 -8.61
N ILE A 27 9.17 -38.66 -8.94
CA ILE A 27 8.45 -37.58 -8.24
C ILE A 27 8.23 -37.94 -6.78
N LEU A 28 7.80 -39.17 -6.48
CA LEU A 28 7.54 -39.62 -5.11
C LEU A 28 8.82 -39.63 -4.28
N THR A 29 9.91 -40.15 -4.84
CA THR A 29 11.24 -40.18 -4.22
C THR A 29 11.74 -38.75 -3.95
N TYR A 30 11.58 -37.84 -4.91
CA TYR A 30 11.93 -36.43 -4.74
C TYR A 30 11.10 -35.77 -3.62
N ILE A 31 9.79 -36.02 -3.58
CA ILE A 31 8.91 -35.51 -2.52
C ILE A 31 9.35 -36.04 -1.15
N LEU A 32 9.59 -37.35 -1.06
CA LEU A 32 10.04 -37.97 0.20
C LEU A 32 11.37 -37.42 0.65
N ALA A 33 12.38 -37.38 -0.23
CA ALA A 33 13.70 -36.84 0.09
C ALA A 33 13.65 -35.36 0.50
N SER A 34 12.87 -34.55 -0.24
CA SER A 34 12.69 -33.12 0.09
C SER A 34 11.98 -32.92 1.43
N THR A 35 11.01 -33.77 1.75
CA THR A 35 10.29 -33.73 3.04
C THR A 35 11.21 -34.12 4.20
N LEU A 36 11.98 -35.21 4.07
CA LEU A 36 12.95 -35.65 5.07
C LEU A 36 14.03 -34.58 5.30
N LEU A 37 14.56 -34.00 4.22
CA LEU A 37 15.51 -32.91 4.32
C LEU A 37 14.90 -31.66 4.97
N GLY A 38 13.63 -31.38 4.70
CA GLY A 38 12.85 -30.31 5.34
C GLY A 38 12.73 -30.53 6.84
N ILE A 39 12.36 -31.73 7.28
CA ILE A 39 12.27 -32.10 8.69
C ILE A 39 13.64 -31.98 9.36
N PHE A 40 14.69 -32.53 8.75
CA PHE A 40 16.06 -32.45 9.29
C PHE A 40 16.50 -30.99 9.49
N ARG A 41 16.27 -30.12 8.50
CA ARG A 41 16.58 -28.68 8.60
C ARG A 41 15.72 -27.99 9.65
N ALA A 42 14.45 -28.36 9.78
CA ALA A 42 13.52 -27.81 10.76
C ALA A 42 13.98 -28.11 12.19
N VAL A 43 14.36 -29.36 12.46
CA VAL A 43 14.83 -29.82 13.80
C VAL A 43 16.17 -29.19 14.19
N ARG A 44 17.07 -28.93 13.24
CA ARG A 44 18.37 -28.29 13.48
C ARG A 44 18.38 -26.78 13.38
N SER A 45 17.25 -26.17 13.06
CA SER A 45 17.16 -24.72 12.89
C SER A 45 17.23 -24.01 14.26
N PRO A 46 18.08 -22.97 14.43
CA PRO A 46 18.07 -22.14 15.63
C PRO A 46 16.72 -21.45 15.85
N LEU A 47 15.94 -21.27 14.79
CA LEU A 47 14.59 -20.71 14.85
C LEU A 47 13.57 -21.63 15.53
N GLN A 48 13.95 -22.86 15.90
CA GLN A 48 13.08 -23.80 16.62
C GLN A 48 12.69 -23.28 18.01
N LYS A 49 13.54 -22.44 18.61
CA LYS A 49 13.29 -21.84 19.93
C LYS A 49 12.19 -20.76 19.88
N ILE A 50 11.89 -20.20 18.70
CA ILE A 50 10.89 -19.16 18.54
C ILE A 50 9.50 -19.81 18.52
N PRO A 51 8.56 -19.35 19.39
CA PRO A 51 7.22 -19.90 19.44
C PRO A 51 6.46 -19.65 18.11
N GLY A 52 5.54 -20.54 17.76
CA GLY A 52 4.79 -20.39 16.52
C GLY A 52 4.00 -21.64 16.14
N LEU A 53 3.55 -21.68 14.89
CA LEU A 53 2.79 -22.83 14.38
C LEU A 53 3.68 -24.07 14.32
N TRP A 54 3.18 -25.21 14.79
CA TRP A 54 3.95 -26.46 14.84
C TRP A 54 4.47 -26.92 13.46
N TYR A 55 3.75 -26.61 12.40
CA TYR A 55 4.10 -26.95 11.02
C TYR A 55 4.88 -25.83 10.28
N ALA A 56 5.00 -24.65 10.88
CA ALA A 56 5.75 -23.52 10.29
C ALA A 56 7.18 -23.88 9.88
N PRO A 57 7.92 -24.74 10.64
CA PRO A 57 9.26 -25.14 10.24
C PRO A 57 9.32 -25.90 8.91
N LEU A 58 8.22 -26.52 8.49
CA LEU A 58 8.18 -27.44 7.35
C LEU A 58 7.72 -26.80 6.05
N THR A 59 6.82 -25.82 6.10
CA THR A 59 6.15 -25.33 4.90
C THR A 59 5.81 -23.84 4.95
N THR A 60 5.71 -23.23 3.77
CA THR A 60 5.16 -21.87 3.55
C THR A 60 3.84 -21.89 2.78
N LEU A 61 3.25 -23.05 2.50
CA LEU A 61 2.06 -23.17 1.66
C LEU A 61 0.87 -22.37 2.22
N HIS A 62 0.66 -22.45 3.54
CA HIS A 62 -0.38 -21.69 4.22
C HIS A 62 -0.17 -20.18 4.10
N LEU A 63 1.08 -19.68 4.20
CA LEU A 63 1.38 -18.26 4.01
C LEU A 63 1.04 -17.84 2.58
N ARG A 64 1.42 -18.65 1.58
CA ARG A 64 1.14 -18.37 0.17
C ARG A 64 -0.36 -18.31 -0.11
N TYR A 65 -1.12 -19.25 0.46
CA TYR A 65 -2.57 -19.26 0.35
C TYR A 65 -3.17 -18.01 0.97
N LEU A 66 -2.81 -17.68 2.21
CA LEU A 66 -3.34 -16.51 2.92
C LEU A 66 -2.91 -15.17 2.30
N PHE A 67 -1.71 -15.10 1.73
CA PHE A 67 -1.33 -13.92 0.91
C PHE A 67 -2.16 -13.82 -0.37
N SER A 68 -2.48 -14.94 -1.04
CA SER A 68 -3.28 -14.92 -2.26
C SER A 68 -4.75 -14.57 -2.03
N THR A 69 -5.27 -14.81 -0.83
CA THR A 69 -6.65 -14.47 -0.43
C THR A 69 -6.73 -13.13 0.30
N GLY A 70 -5.59 -12.52 0.65
CA GLY A 70 -5.55 -11.29 1.43
C GLY A 70 -5.85 -11.47 2.93
N GLU A 71 -5.83 -12.70 3.44
CA GLU A 71 -6.18 -13.00 4.84
C GLU A 71 -4.98 -13.21 5.77
N ILE A 72 -3.78 -12.92 5.31
CA ILE A 72 -2.55 -13.11 6.09
C ILE A 72 -2.58 -12.36 7.43
N TRP A 73 -3.15 -11.18 7.48
CA TRP A 73 -3.26 -10.38 8.69
C TRP A 73 -4.06 -11.08 9.81
N LYS A 74 -5.07 -11.91 9.46
CA LYS A 74 -5.85 -12.69 10.42
C LYS A 74 -4.98 -13.76 11.10
N LEU A 75 -4.09 -14.40 10.33
CA LEU A 75 -3.12 -15.35 10.87
C LEU A 75 -2.10 -14.66 11.78
N VAL A 76 -1.55 -13.53 11.34
CA VAL A 76 -0.55 -12.77 12.10
C VAL A 76 -1.13 -12.32 13.43
N GLN A 77 -2.31 -11.71 13.43
CA GLN A 77 -3.01 -11.28 14.66
C GLN A 77 -3.24 -12.44 15.64
N ARG A 78 -3.81 -13.56 15.18
CA ARG A 78 -4.04 -14.75 16.01
C ARG A 78 -2.74 -15.30 16.56
N SER A 79 -1.66 -15.23 15.80
CA SER A 79 -0.35 -15.73 16.21
C SER A 79 0.27 -14.84 17.27
N HIS A 80 0.23 -13.54 17.15
CA HIS A 80 0.70 -12.62 18.19
C HIS A 80 -0.12 -12.74 19.47
N THR A 81 -1.45 -12.87 19.38
CA THR A 81 -2.30 -13.13 20.54
C THR A 81 -1.92 -14.43 21.26
N LYS A 82 -1.57 -15.48 20.51
CA LYS A 82 -1.29 -16.82 21.08
C LYS A 82 0.15 -16.99 21.54
N TYR A 83 1.11 -16.48 20.79
CA TYR A 83 2.54 -16.78 20.95
C TYR A 83 3.35 -15.60 21.48
N GLY A 84 2.74 -14.40 21.56
CA GLY A 84 3.40 -13.18 22.02
C GLY A 84 4.03 -12.35 20.90
N PRO A 85 4.91 -11.41 21.26
CA PRO A 85 5.40 -10.36 20.36
C PRO A 85 6.36 -10.85 19.27
N ILE A 86 6.87 -12.08 19.35
CA ILE A 86 7.66 -12.72 18.31
C ILE A 86 7.10 -14.10 18.00
N CYS A 87 6.85 -14.39 16.73
CA CYS A 87 6.30 -15.69 16.33
C CYS A 87 6.86 -16.17 14.99
N ARG A 88 7.03 -17.50 14.88
CA ARG A 88 7.48 -18.18 13.68
C ARG A 88 6.28 -18.69 12.88
N LEU A 89 6.08 -18.17 11.66
CA LEU A 89 4.98 -18.58 10.79
C LEU A 89 5.44 -19.32 9.53
N GLY A 90 6.75 -19.47 9.32
CA GLY A 90 7.30 -20.26 8.22
C GLY A 90 8.71 -20.76 8.49
N PRO A 91 9.29 -21.58 7.61
CA PRO A 91 10.64 -22.16 7.83
C PRO A 91 11.70 -21.12 8.17
N ARG A 92 11.63 -19.96 7.53
CA ARG A 92 12.51 -18.80 7.74
C ARG A 92 11.71 -17.49 7.77
N HIS A 93 10.48 -17.51 8.28
CA HIS A 93 9.60 -16.36 8.34
C HIS A 93 9.14 -16.13 9.76
N ILE A 94 9.45 -14.95 10.28
CA ILE A 94 9.18 -14.51 11.65
C ILE A 94 8.40 -13.20 11.57
N TRP A 95 7.43 -13.03 12.46
CA TRP A 95 6.73 -11.77 12.67
C TRP A 95 7.05 -11.23 14.05
N VAL A 96 7.17 -9.92 14.15
CA VAL A 96 7.54 -9.20 15.37
C VAL A 96 6.62 -8.00 15.56
N SER A 97 6.08 -7.85 16.77
CA SER A 97 5.20 -6.74 17.19
C SER A 97 5.69 -6.08 18.50
N ASP A 98 7.00 -6.06 18.72
CA ASP A 98 7.65 -5.40 19.85
C ASP A 98 8.33 -4.10 19.39
N LYS A 99 8.12 -2.99 20.13
CA LYS A 99 8.58 -1.65 19.71
C LYS A 99 10.10 -1.53 19.61
N GLU A 100 10.84 -2.12 20.55
CA GLU A 100 12.31 -2.06 20.52
C GLU A 100 12.87 -2.90 19.37
N SER A 101 12.26 -4.05 19.12
CA SER A 101 12.62 -4.90 17.99
C SER A 101 12.29 -4.24 16.65
N LEU A 102 11.13 -3.57 16.54
CA LEU A 102 10.79 -2.80 15.34
C LEU A 102 11.81 -1.69 15.09
N LYS A 103 12.15 -0.93 16.12
CA LYS A 103 13.20 0.10 16.04
C LYS A 103 14.54 -0.49 15.63
N GLN A 104 14.89 -1.66 16.18
CA GLN A 104 16.14 -2.36 15.85
C GLN A 104 16.18 -2.75 14.37
N ILE A 105 15.16 -3.41 13.83
CA ILE A 105 15.16 -3.92 12.45
C ILE A 105 14.93 -2.83 11.40
N LEU A 106 14.24 -1.74 11.75
CA LEU A 106 13.91 -0.66 10.81
C LEU A 106 14.95 0.46 10.76
N SER A 107 15.63 0.73 11.89
CA SER A 107 16.48 1.92 12.02
C SER A 107 17.89 1.59 12.53
N THR A 108 18.05 0.84 13.63
CA THR A 108 19.37 0.66 14.26
C THR A 108 20.26 -0.28 13.45
N ILE A 109 19.77 -1.47 13.08
CA ILE A 109 20.46 -2.41 12.17
C ILE A 109 20.09 -2.06 10.73
N ASP A 110 18.85 -1.60 10.51
CA ASP A 110 18.30 -1.21 9.22
C ASP A 110 18.39 -2.36 8.21
N LEU A 111 17.70 -3.44 8.53
CA LEU A 111 17.70 -4.65 7.72
C LEU A 111 17.19 -4.39 6.30
N PRO A 112 17.80 -5.02 5.27
CA PRO A 112 17.38 -4.85 3.89
C PRO A 112 15.94 -5.34 3.66
N LYS A 113 15.27 -4.75 2.67
CA LYS A 113 13.94 -5.18 2.22
C LYS A 113 13.95 -6.63 1.75
N VAL A 114 12.83 -7.32 1.92
CA VAL A 114 12.65 -8.67 1.33
C VAL A 114 12.58 -8.62 -0.20
N ALA A 115 12.94 -9.74 -0.83
CA ALA A 115 12.96 -9.84 -2.29
C ALA A 115 11.58 -9.62 -2.96
N MET A 116 10.49 -9.74 -2.22
CA MET A 116 9.13 -9.49 -2.71
C MET A 116 8.97 -8.06 -3.26
N TYR A 117 9.62 -7.07 -2.65
CA TYR A 117 9.56 -5.69 -3.13
C TYR A 117 10.10 -5.53 -4.55
N ALA A 118 11.14 -6.28 -4.91
CA ALA A 118 11.69 -6.27 -6.27
C ALA A 118 10.73 -6.87 -7.32
N GLU A 119 9.72 -7.64 -6.89
CA GLU A 119 8.70 -8.17 -7.81
C GLU A 119 7.65 -7.11 -8.16
N ILE A 120 7.56 -6.00 -7.41
CA ILE A 120 6.64 -4.88 -7.67
C ILE A 120 7.16 -4.05 -8.85
N SER A 121 8.46 -3.85 -8.92
CA SER A 121 9.11 -3.16 -10.02
C SER A 121 9.08 -3.99 -11.32
N ARG A 122 8.90 -3.34 -12.45
CA ARG A 122 8.91 -4.00 -13.76
C ARG A 122 10.30 -4.25 -14.27
N ASP A 123 11.20 -3.31 -14.03
CA ASP A 123 12.62 -3.48 -14.32
C ASP A 123 13.39 -3.81 -13.05
N ARG A 124 14.02 -5.00 -13.01
CA ARG A 124 14.86 -5.41 -11.88
C ARG A 124 16.23 -4.77 -11.89
N THR A 125 16.65 -4.24 -13.01
CA THR A 125 17.95 -3.57 -13.15
C THR A 125 17.85 -2.11 -12.77
N SER A 126 16.71 -1.47 -13.07
CA SER A 126 16.40 -0.08 -12.70
C SER A 126 15.01 0.04 -12.08
N PRO A 127 14.79 -0.59 -10.90
CA PRO A 127 13.50 -0.52 -10.24
C PRO A 127 13.22 0.88 -9.72
N GLY A 128 11.93 1.19 -9.52
CA GLY A 128 11.51 2.39 -8.81
C GLY A 128 11.90 2.35 -7.32
N LEU A 129 11.69 3.46 -6.62
CA LEU A 129 12.09 3.62 -5.22
C LEU A 129 11.51 2.53 -4.30
N PHE A 130 10.25 2.17 -4.51
CA PHE A 130 9.57 1.18 -3.68
C PHE A 130 10.09 -0.23 -3.94
N GLY A 131 10.32 -0.57 -5.20
CA GLY A 131 10.86 -1.86 -5.63
C GLY A 131 12.36 -2.04 -5.41
N GLU A 132 13.12 -0.97 -5.25
CA GLU A 132 14.57 -1.05 -5.06
C GLU A 132 14.92 -1.65 -3.68
N ILE A 133 15.53 -2.85 -3.70
CA ILE A 133 15.93 -3.58 -2.49
C ILE A 133 17.43 -3.47 -2.17
N ARG A 134 18.22 -2.90 -3.08
CA ARG A 134 19.66 -2.72 -2.92
C ARG A 134 19.94 -1.44 -2.14
N PHE A 135 20.87 -1.50 -1.21
CA PHE A 135 21.14 -0.43 -0.27
C PHE A 135 21.55 0.92 -0.92
N HIS A 136 22.61 0.92 -1.72
CA HIS A 136 23.15 2.15 -2.30
C HIS A 136 22.24 2.75 -3.37
N PRO A 137 21.68 1.96 -4.32
CA PRO A 137 20.70 2.46 -5.27
C PRO A 137 19.46 3.07 -4.60
N HIS A 138 18.87 2.41 -3.60
CA HIS A 138 17.75 2.95 -2.86
C HIS A 138 18.08 4.29 -2.17
N LYS A 139 19.26 4.39 -1.53
CA LYS A 139 19.69 5.64 -0.89
C LYS A 139 19.82 6.79 -1.89
N ARG A 140 20.35 6.51 -3.09
CA ARG A 140 20.46 7.52 -4.17
C ARG A 140 19.10 7.98 -4.66
N LEU A 141 18.20 7.04 -4.98
CA LEU A 141 16.83 7.35 -5.42
C LEU A 141 16.06 8.14 -4.36
N LYS A 142 16.11 7.70 -3.10
CA LYS A 142 15.40 8.42 -2.02
C LYS A 142 15.93 9.85 -1.85
N ARG A 143 17.24 10.04 -1.87
CA ARG A 143 17.85 11.37 -1.78
C ARG A 143 17.45 12.26 -2.95
N PHE A 144 17.39 11.69 -4.15
CA PHE A 144 17.01 12.40 -5.36
C PHE A 144 15.53 12.84 -5.33
N LEU A 145 14.62 11.96 -4.90
CA LEU A 145 13.19 12.25 -4.86
C LEU A 145 12.76 13.09 -3.63
N SER A 146 13.50 13.03 -2.52
CA SER A 146 13.10 13.67 -1.25
C SER A 146 12.77 15.17 -1.34
N PRO A 147 13.42 15.99 -2.17
CA PRO A 147 13.07 17.41 -2.30
C PRO A 147 11.61 17.66 -2.72
N ALA A 148 11.05 16.77 -3.57
CA ALA A 148 9.67 16.85 -4.03
C ALA A 148 8.61 16.40 -2.98
N PHE A 149 9.04 16.02 -1.78
CA PHE A 149 8.18 15.56 -0.68
C PHE A 149 8.40 16.33 0.62
N THR A 150 9.08 17.47 0.57
CA THR A 150 9.24 18.37 1.73
C THR A 150 7.92 19.08 2.03
N VAL A 151 7.74 19.54 3.28
CA VAL A 151 6.54 20.32 3.67
C VAL A 151 6.36 21.53 2.76
N GLY A 152 7.43 22.30 2.51
CA GLY A 152 7.36 23.50 1.66
C GLY A 152 7.00 23.18 0.20
N TYR A 153 7.50 22.07 -0.35
CA TYR A 153 7.11 21.65 -1.69
C TYR A 153 5.62 21.27 -1.76
N VAL A 154 5.15 20.50 -0.79
CA VAL A 154 3.75 20.06 -0.71
C VAL A 154 2.81 21.25 -0.48
N ASP A 155 3.20 22.22 0.37
CA ASP A 155 2.42 23.45 0.57
C ASP A 155 2.29 24.26 -0.75
N ASN A 156 3.28 24.21 -1.65
CA ASN A 156 3.18 24.85 -2.98
C ASN A 156 2.22 24.13 -3.95
N LEU A 157 1.84 22.87 -3.66
CA LEU A 157 0.83 22.13 -4.44
C LEU A 157 -0.62 22.47 -4.02
N GLU A 158 -0.82 23.44 -3.13
CA GLU A 158 -2.14 23.82 -2.59
C GLU A 158 -3.16 24.11 -3.69
N THR A 159 -2.77 24.77 -4.77
CA THR A 159 -3.66 25.09 -5.90
C THR A 159 -4.16 23.83 -6.62
N VAL A 160 -3.29 22.83 -6.75
CA VAL A 160 -3.63 21.51 -7.31
C VAL A 160 -4.67 20.82 -6.44
N PHE A 161 -4.39 20.72 -5.16
CA PHE A 161 -5.27 20.07 -4.20
C PHE A 161 -6.63 20.76 -4.11
N LYS A 162 -6.66 22.10 -4.14
CA LYS A 162 -7.89 22.88 -4.19
C LYS A 162 -8.72 22.60 -5.44
N GLY A 163 -8.08 22.48 -6.60
CA GLY A 163 -8.76 22.17 -7.86
C GLY A 163 -9.53 20.86 -7.79
N VAL A 164 -8.84 19.78 -7.44
CA VAL A 164 -9.45 18.43 -7.35
C VAL A 164 -10.51 18.38 -6.24
N MET A 165 -10.26 19.04 -5.09
CA MET A 165 -11.25 19.09 -4.00
C MET A 165 -12.51 19.83 -4.41
N ARG A 166 -12.39 20.96 -5.14
CA ARG A 166 -13.52 21.71 -5.71
C ARG A 166 -14.37 20.82 -6.62
N ASP A 167 -13.72 20.05 -7.49
CA ASP A 167 -14.43 19.16 -8.41
C ASP A 167 -15.21 18.07 -7.66
N LEU A 168 -14.65 17.48 -6.59
CA LEU A 168 -15.39 16.55 -5.73
C LEU A 168 -16.58 17.20 -5.06
N LEU A 169 -16.41 18.40 -4.48
CA LEU A 169 -17.49 19.14 -3.81
C LEU A 169 -18.60 19.48 -4.82
N GLN A 170 -18.25 19.89 -6.03
CA GLN A 170 -19.22 20.15 -7.12
C GLN A 170 -20.02 18.90 -7.48
N ASN A 171 -19.39 17.73 -7.53
CA ASN A 171 -20.07 16.45 -7.75
C ASN A 171 -21.08 16.17 -6.64
N TYR A 172 -20.71 16.39 -5.39
CA TYR A 172 -21.60 16.18 -4.24
C TYR A 172 -22.75 17.19 -4.19
N VAL A 173 -22.51 18.46 -4.54
CA VAL A 173 -23.58 19.46 -4.70
C VAL A 173 -24.58 19.01 -5.78
N THR A 174 -24.07 18.57 -6.93
CA THR A 174 -24.90 18.07 -8.03
C THR A 174 -25.72 16.85 -7.63
N LEU A 175 -25.09 15.90 -6.93
CA LEU A 175 -25.72 14.67 -6.46
C LEU A 175 -26.85 14.97 -5.46
N LEU A 176 -26.62 15.85 -4.49
CA LEU A 176 -27.60 16.23 -3.47
C LEU A 176 -28.75 17.06 -4.07
N ASN A 177 -28.50 17.93 -5.03
CA ASN A 177 -29.52 18.75 -5.68
C ASN A 177 -30.35 17.97 -6.70
N GLY A 178 -29.80 16.89 -7.27
CA GLY A 178 -30.51 15.97 -8.17
C GLY A 178 -31.42 14.96 -7.48
N SER A 179 -31.29 14.80 -6.16
CA SER A 179 -32.11 13.86 -5.38
C SER A 179 -33.48 14.46 -5.06
N ALA A 180 -34.53 13.68 -5.31
CA ALA A 180 -35.92 14.08 -5.00
C ALA A 180 -36.20 14.16 -3.49
N SER A 181 -35.35 13.60 -2.63
CA SER A 181 -35.50 13.59 -1.17
C SER A 181 -34.28 14.24 -0.52
N THR A 182 -34.41 15.52 -0.19
CA THR A 182 -33.37 16.31 0.51
C THR A 182 -33.28 15.96 2.01
N ILE A 183 -34.20 15.18 2.55
CA ILE A 183 -34.29 14.86 3.99
C ILE A 183 -33.52 13.56 4.32
N GLU A 184 -33.49 12.58 3.41
CA GLU A 184 -32.89 11.27 3.66
C GLU A 184 -31.41 11.16 3.29
N GLY A 185 -30.86 12.16 2.60
CA GLY A 185 -29.49 12.14 2.08
C GLY A 185 -29.35 11.30 0.80
N VAL A 186 -28.14 11.20 0.30
CA VAL A 186 -27.81 10.47 -0.94
C VAL A 186 -26.75 9.43 -0.66
N GLN A 187 -26.94 8.24 -1.21
CA GLN A 187 -25.94 7.19 -1.12
C GLN A 187 -24.84 7.40 -2.16
N THR A 188 -23.58 7.29 -1.72
CA THR A 188 -22.39 7.24 -2.59
C THR A 188 -21.40 6.20 -2.10
N ASP A 189 -20.51 5.75 -2.97
CA ASP A 189 -19.36 4.92 -2.59
C ASP A 189 -18.17 5.83 -2.23
N LEU A 190 -18.02 6.12 -0.96
CA LEU A 190 -16.96 7.01 -0.48
C LEU A 190 -15.56 6.47 -0.74
N MET A 191 -15.37 5.13 -0.72
CA MET A 191 -14.05 4.55 -1.01
C MET A 191 -13.63 4.82 -2.46
N ASP A 192 -14.54 4.67 -3.41
CA ASP A 192 -14.29 4.95 -4.83
C ASP A 192 -14.06 6.44 -5.08
N ASP A 193 -14.87 7.31 -4.47
CA ASP A 193 -14.70 8.77 -4.56
C ASP A 193 -13.33 9.21 -4.04
N LEU A 194 -12.92 8.73 -2.87
CA LEU A 194 -11.61 9.04 -2.28
C LEU A 194 -10.45 8.50 -3.14
N HIS A 195 -10.62 7.33 -3.75
CA HIS A 195 -9.60 6.77 -4.64
C HIS A 195 -9.42 7.62 -5.90
N LYS A 196 -10.52 8.06 -6.51
CA LYS A 196 -10.51 8.98 -7.66
C LYS A 196 -9.83 10.31 -7.33
N VAL A 197 -10.16 10.89 -6.17
CA VAL A 197 -9.52 12.14 -5.70
C VAL A 197 -8.01 11.96 -5.53
N ALA A 198 -7.59 10.90 -4.85
CA ALA A 198 -6.16 10.64 -4.64
C ALA A 198 -5.40 10.39 -5.96
N LEU A 199 -6.04 9.72 -6.94
CA LEU A 199 -5.47 9.53 -8.27
C LEU A 199 -5.29 10.86 -9.01
N ASP A 200 -6.31 11.73 -9.03
CA ASP A 200 -6.23 13.00 -9.73
C ASP A 200 -5.25 13.97 -9.03
N ILE A 201 -5.21 14.01 -7.70
CA ILE A 201 -4.19 14.77 -6.96
C ILE A 201 -2.77 14.29 -7.32
N MET A 202 -2.55 12.97 -7.35
CA MET A 202 -1.25 12.41 -7.75
C MET A 202 -0.91 12.71 -9.20
N GLY A 203 -1.87 12.64 -10.11
CA GLY A 203 -1.71 12.99 -11.53
C GLY A 203 -1.32 14.45 -11.73
N GLU A 204 -2.10 15.36 -11.17
CA GLU A 204 -1.86 16.82 -11.25
C GLU A 204 -0.50 17.19 -10.62
N SER A 205 -0.21 16.64 -9.42
CA SER A 205 1.03 16.94 -8.71
C SER A 205 2.28 16.39 -9.39
N SER A 206 2.15 15.26 -10.11
CA SER A 206 3.28 14.56 -10.71
C SER A 206 3.50 14.90 -12.17
N PHE A 207 2.42 15.16 -12.92
CA PHE A 207 2.43 15.35 -14.37
C PHE A 207 1.84 16.70 -14.80
N SER A 208 1.36 17.54 -13.86
CA SER A 208 0.58 18.76 -14.13
C SER A 208 -0.69 18.48 -14.94
N LYS A 209 -1.22 17.26 -14.87
CA LYS A 209 -2.47 16.84 -15.53
C LYS A 209 -3.09 15.68 -14.77
N GLY A 210 -4.30 15.85 -14.25
CA GLY A 210 -5.10 14.80 -13.63
C GLY A 210 -5.51 13.71 -14.62
N PHE A 211 -5.93 12.58 -14.10
CA PHE A 211 -6.41 11.46 -14.91
C PHE A 211 -7.90 11.59 -15.28
N GLY A 212 -8.56 12.66 -14.83
CA GLY A 212 -9.97 12.91 -15.10
C GLY A 212 -10.91 11.91 -14.43
N GLN A 213 -10.55 11.47 -13.24
CA GLN A 213 -11.33 10.49 -12.47
C GLN A 213 -12.48 11.14 -11.70
N VAL A 214 -12.24 12.31 -11.12
CA VAL A 214 -13.26 13.10 -10.39
C VAL A 214 -14.09 13.91 -11.38
N LYS A 215 -13.43 14.61 -12.29
CA LYS A 215 -14.05 15.38 -13.37
C LYS A 215 -13.33 15.05 -14.67
N PRO A 216 -14.06 14.74 -15.77
CA PRO A 216 -13.42 14.53 -17.05
C PRO A 216 -12.54 15.72 -17.44
N ASN A 217 -11.33 15.45 -17.92
CA ASN A 217 -10.45 16.48 -18.45
C ASN A 217 -11.12 17.20 -19.63
N GLU A 218 -10.80 18.47 -19.82
CA GLU A 218 -11.18 19.19 -21.04
C GLU A 218 -10.61 18.45 -22.26
N ALA A 219 -11.39 18.37 -23.32
CA ALA A 219 -10.98 17.71 -24.55
C ALA A 219 -9.72 18.39 -25.10
N SER A 220 -8.69 17.61 -25.36
CA SER A 220 -7.48 18.09 -26.04
C SER A 220 -7.61 17.96 -27.56
N ASP A 221 -6.64 18.52 -28.26
CA ASP A 221 -6.52 18.39 -29.72
C ASP A 221 -6.22 16.95 -30.17
N ASP A 222 -5.82 16.06 -29.21
CA ASP A 222 -5.55 14.64 -29.44
C ASP A 222 -6.42 13.75 -28.53
N PRO A 223 -7.66 13.40 -28.95
CA PRO A 223 -8.56 12.56 -28.17
C PRO A 223 -7.99 11.15 -27.89
N GLN A 224 -7.14 10.61 -28.76
CA GLN A 224 -6.52 9.30 -28.57
C GLN A 224 -5.50 9.35 -27.41
N MET A 225 -4.76 10.45 -27.30
CA MET A 225 -3.84 10.64 -26.19
C MET A 225 -4.58 10.80 -24.86
N ASP A 226 -5.72 11.50 -24.86
CA ASP A 226 -6.54 11.65 -23.65
C ASP A 226 -7.10 10.31 -23.17
N GLU A 227 -7.53 9.43 -24.07
CA GLU A 227 -8.00 8.08 -23.70
C GLU A 227 -6.87 7.23 -23.13
N ILE A 228 -5.67 7.27 -23.73
CA ILE A 228 -4.48 6.60 -23.20
C ILE A 228 -4.16 7.13 -21.80
N TRP A 229 -4.16 8.45 -21.63
CA TRP A 229 -3.87 9.09 -20.34
C TRP A 229 -4.84 8.64 -19.24
N LYS A 230 -6.12 8.64 -19.52
CA LYS A 230 -7.18 8.19 -18.61
C LYS A 230 -7.05 6.71 -18.24
N SER A 231 -6.48 5.89 -19.12
CA SER A 231 -6.30 4.45 -18.90
C SER A 231 -5.06 4.10 -18.03
N ILE A 232 -4.14 5.06 -17.78
CA ILE A 232 -2.89 4.83 -17.06
C ILE A 232 -3.11 4.21 -15.68
N PRO A 233 -3.99 4.74 -14.80
CA PRO A 233 -4.21 4.16 -13.49
C PRO A 233 -4.65 2.69 -13.57
N GLY A 234 -5.65 2.38 -14.40
CA GLY A 234 -6.14 1.01 -14.60
C GLY A 234 -5.03 0.06 -15.05
N ALA A 235 -4.22 0.47 -16.03
CA ALA A 235 -3.10 -0.35 -16.52
C ALA A 235 -2.01 -0.57 -15.45
N ILE A 236 -1.80 0.36 -14.51
CA ILE A 236 -0.88 0.21 -13.38
C ILE A 236 -1.41 -0.86 -12.43
N PHE A 237 -2.68 -0.78 -12.02
CA PHE A 237 -3.29 -1.72 -11.07
C PHE A 237 -3.43 -3.13 -11.66
N ASP A 238 -3.89 -3.25 -12.91
CA ASP A 238 -3.97 -4.53 -13.62
C ASP A 238 -2.59 -5.18 -13.77
N GLY A 239 -1.59 -4.38 -14.13
CA GLY A 239 -0.22 -4.84 -14.23
C GLY A 239 0.36 -5.35 -12.92
N LEU A 240 0.01 -4.73 -11.79
CA LEU A 240 0.40 -5.21 -10.47
C LEU A 240 -0.31 -6.52 -10.13
N ALA A 241 -1.62 -6.60 -10.35
CA ALA A 241 -2.39 -7.82 -10.11
C ALA A 241 -1.84 -9.00 -10.92
N ASP A 242 -1.51 -8.79 -12.20
CA ASP A 242 -0.93 -9.83 -13.07
C ASP A 242 0.44 -10.31 -12.64
N ARG A 243 1.25 -9.47 -11.97
CA ARG A 243 2.55 -9.89 -11.42
C ARG A 243 2.42 -10.94 -10.35
N TYR A 244 1.44 -10.81 -9.48
CA TYR A 244 1.20 -11.75 -8.39
C TYR A 244 0.47 -13.02 -8.85
N LYS A 245 -0.24 -12.96 -9.99
CA LYS A 245 -0.81 -14.15 -10.60
C LYS A 245 0.29 -15.06 -11.11
N TYR A 246 0.25 -16.33 -10.70
CA TYR A 246 1.14 -17.39 -11.21
C TYR A 246 2.66 -17.14 -11.01
N VAL A 247 3.08 -16.43 -9.96
CA VAL A 247 4.49 -16.10 -9.68
C VAL A 247 5.42 -17.32 -9.80
N TYR A 248 4.97 -18.49 -9.33
CA TYR A 248 5.79 -19.71 -9.38
C TYR A 248 5.91 -20.28 -10.79
N VAL A 249 4.83 -20.24 -11.57
CA VAL A 249 4.84 -20.65 -12.99
C VAL A 249 5.75 -19.72 -13.77
N LYS A 250 5.61 -18.41 -13.59
CA LYS A 250 6.48 -17.41 -14.22
C LYS A 250 7.95 -17.59 -13.82
N ARG A 251 8.24 -17.90 -12.56
CA ARG A 251 9.61 -18.18 -12.08
C ARG A 251 10.17 -19.47 -12.69
N PHE A 252 9.37 -20.51 -12.82
CA PHE A 252 9.77 -21.74 -13.49
C PHE A 252 10.03 -21.50 -14.98
N LEU A 253 9.13 -20.83 -15.69
CA LEU A 253 9.27 -20.49 -17.10
C LEU A 253 10.55 -19.66 -17.35
N ARG A 254 10.85 -18.68 -16.50
CA ARG A 254 12.12 -17.92 -16.58
C ARG A 254 13.35 -18.82 -16.41
N ARG A 255 13.31 -19.83 -15.53
CA ARG A 255 14.43 -20.78 -15.36
C ARG A 255 14.72 -21.62 -16.58
N ILE A 256 13.71 -21.90 -17.39
CA ILE A 256 13.88 -22.63 -18.66
C ILE A 256 14.05 -21.70 -19.86
N GLY A 257 14.33 -20.41 -19.64
CA GLY A 257 14.67 -19.44 -20.69
C GLY A 257 13.48 -18.76 -21.38
N CYS A 258 12.24 -18.98 -20.89
CA CYS A 258 11.09 -18.26 -21.43
C CYS A 258 11.08 -16.81 -20.90
N ASN A 259 10.93 -15.83 -21.80
CA ASN A 259 10.68 -14.45 -21.42
C ASN A 259 9.20 -14.31 -21.02
N VAL A 260 8.94 -14.22 -19.73
CA VAL A 260 7.62 -14.03 -19.12
C VAL A 260 7.61 -12.76 -18.28
N GLU A 261 8.42 -11.78 -18.64
CA GLU A 261 8.43 -10.50 -17.98
C GLU A 261 7.20 -9.68 -18.40
N PHE A 262 6.62 -9.02 -17.43
CA PHE A 262 5.58 -8.05 -17.70
C PHE A 262 6.21 -6.78 -18.25
N ASP A 263 5.70 -6.30 -19.38
CA ASP A 263 6.10 -5.00 -19.92
C ASP A 263 4.90 -4.04 -19.93
N TRP A 264 5.21 -2.74 -19.98
CA TRP A 264 4.18 -1.71 -20.15
C TRP A 264 3.54 -1.86 -21.53
N PRO A 265 2.22 -1.58 -21.67
CA PRO A 265 1.60 -1.48 -22.97
C PRO A 265 2.43 -0.53 -23.86
N LYS A 266 2.72 -0.93 -25.08
CA LYS A 266 3.55 -0.12 -26.02
C LYS A 266 3.01 1.30 -26.18
N GLN A 267 1.68 1.46 -26.20
CA GLN A 267 0.99 2.74 -26.29
C GLN A 267 1.34 3.65 -25.11
N MET A 268 1.39 3.13 -23.89
CA MET A 268 1.81 3.90 -22.72
C MET A 268 3.25 4.37 -22.80
N ILE A 269 4.16 3.48 -23.20
CA ILE A 269 5.57 3.86 -23.37
C ILE A 269 5.69 4.97 -24.42
N MET A 270 4.97 4.86 -25.53
CA MET A 270 4.94 5.88 -26.59
C MET A 270 4.35 7.21 -26.11
N ALA A 271 3.29 7.16 -25.30
CA ALA A 271 2.67 8.36 -24.73
C ALA A 271 3.64 9.11 -23.81
N ILE A 272 4.26 8.39 -22.86
CA ILE A 272 5.27 8.99 -21.96
C ILE A 272 6.50 9.47 -22.74
N ASP A 273 6.95 8.72 -23.73
CA ASP A 273 8.07 9.14 -24.59
C ASP A 273 7.76 10.44 -25.36
N SER A 274 6.52 10.58 -25.85
CA SER A 274 6.04 11.81 -26.49
C SER A 274 6.04 13.00 -25.52
N ILE A 275 5.51 12.81 -24.29
CA ILE A 275 5.48 13.85 -23.26
C ILE A 275 6.91 14.25 -22.85
N VAL A 276 7.79 13.28 -22.65
CA VAL A 276 9.20 13.54 -22.29
C VAL A 276 9.90 14.35 -23.39
N ARG A 277 9.70 13.97 -24.66
CA ARG A 277 10.26 14.72 -25.79
C ARG A 277 9.70 16.13 -25.90
N GLN A 278 8.38 16.29 -25.79
CA GLN A 278 7.75 17.60 -25.81
C GLN A 278 8.33 18.50 -24.74
N ARG A 279 8.36 18.04 -23.49
CA ARG A 279 8.91 18.80 -22.36
C ARG A 279 10.41 19.08 -22.46
N SER A 280 11.17 18.23 -23.15
CA SER A 280 12.59 18.47 -23.38
C SER A 280 12.87 19.60 -24.39
N VAL A 281 11.86 19.96 -25.21
CA VAL A 281 11.96 21.03 -26.21
C VAL A 281 11.34 22.34 -25.74
N GLU A 282 10.34 22.29 -24.89
CA GLU A 282 9.66 23.46 -24.34
C GLU A 282 10.58 24.27 -23.44
N LYS A 283 10.54 25.62 -23.59
CA LYS A 283 11.36 26.55 -22.78
C LYS A 283 10.76 26.86 -21.42
N GLN A 284 9.49 26.57 -21.23
CA GLN A 284 8.75 26.88 -20.01
C GLN A 284 8.06 25.62 -19.52
N HIS A 285 8.46 25.10 -18.36
CA HIS A 285 7.99 23.85 -17.80
C HIS A 285 7.28 24.06 -16.47
N SER A 286 6.28 23.22 -16.19
CA SER A 286 5.73 23.09 -14.85
C SER A 286 6.78 22.46 -13.92
N PRO A 287 7.04 23.01 -12.74
CA PRO A 287 8.02 22.46 -11.78
C PRO A 287 7.45 21.25 -11.06
N ASP A 288 6.96 20.26 -11.81
CA ASP A 288 6.42 19.02 -11.28
C ASP A 288 7.47 17.90 -11.16
N LEU A 289 7.06 16.77 -10.58
CA LEU A 289 7.95 15.64 -10.38
C LEU A 289 8.45 15.04 -11.69
N LEU A 290 7.61 15.00 -12.72
CA LEU A 290 8.02 14.49 -14.05
C LEU A 290 9.14 15.33 -14.64
N GLN A 291 9.06 16.67 -14.55
CA GLN A 291 10.12 17.56 -15.02
C GLN A 291 11.43 17.33 -14.25
N HIS A 292 11.34 17.16 -12.94
CA HIS A 292 12.49 16.82 -12.12
C HIS A 292 13.15 15.50 -12.54
N LEU A 293 12.36 14.47 -12.87
CA LEU A 293 12.87 13.19 -13.38
C LEU A 293 13.52 13.31 -14.76
N ILE A 294 12.94 14.11 -15.66
CA ILE A 294 13.49 14.36 -17.02
C ILE A 294 14.86 15.02 -16.94
N GLU A 295 14.98 16.09 -16.17
CA GLU A 295 16.19 16.92 -16.11
C GLU A 295 17.32 16.28 -15.30
N ASN A 296 16.98 15.65 -14.20
CA ASN A 296 17.96 15.25 -13.19
C ASN A 296 17.95 13.74 -12.90
N GLY A 297 17.02 12.98 -13.50
CA GLY A 297 16.85 11.56 -13.22
C GLY A 297 18.05 10.72 -13.66
N LYS A 298 18.60 9.94 -12.71
CA LYS A 298 19.69 9.00 -12.94
C LYS A 298 19.26 7.59 -12.57
N ARG A 299 19.64 6.64 -13.41
CA ARG A 299 19.44 5.21 -13.12
C ARG A 299 20.20 4.82 -11.85
N PRO A 300 19.58 4.07 -10.93
CA PRO A 300 20.21 3.75 -9.65
C PRO A 300 21.41 2.81 -9.74
N ASP A 301 21.52 2.04 -10.83
CA ASP A 301 22.58 1.04 -11.05
C ASP A 301 23.78 1.61 -11.81
N THR A 302 23.56 2.36 -12.88
CA THR A 302 24.61 2.78 -13.85
C THR A 302 24.93 4.27 -13.82
N ASP A 303 24.15 5.07 -13.10
CA ASP A 303 24.22 6.54 -13.08
C ASP A 303 23.95 7.20 -14.46
N ALA A 304 23.53 6.43 -15.45
CA ALA A 304 23.07 6.94 -16.73
C ALA A 304 21.75 7.70 -16.58
N THR A 305 21.44 8.60 -17.51
CA THR A 305 20.16 9.32 -17.53
C THR A 305 19.00 8.33 -17.65
N MET A 306 17.92 8.58 -16.92
CA MET A 306 16.70 7.79 -16.98
C MET A 306 16.11 7.85 -18.38
N THR A 307 15.69 6.69 -18.89
CA THR A 307 14.87 6.57 -20.09
C THR A 307 13.40 6.87 -19.78
N SER A 308 12.57 7.11 -20.80
CA SER A 308 11.11 7.27 -20.63
C SER A 308 10.50 6.06 -19.90
N ARG A 309 11.03 4.86 -20.10
CA ARG A 309 10.62 3.65 -19.39
C ARG A 309 10.97 3.68 -17.91
N ASP A 310 12.19 4.10 -17.55
CA ASP A 310 12.60 4.24 -16.15
C ASP A 310 11.76 5.29 -15.43
N ILE A 311 11.44 6.39 -16.12
CA ILE A 311 10.56 7.45 -15.61
C ILE A 311 9.15 6.88 -15.35
N LEU A 312 8.60 6.12 -16.29
CA LEU A 312 7.30 5.49 -16.14
C LEU A 312 7.27 4.51 -14.96
N ASP A 313 8.34 3.74 -14.74
CA ASP A 313 8.45 2.83 -13.59
C ASP A 313 8.47 3.61 -12.26
N GLN A 314 9.23 4.72 -12.16
CA GLN A 314 9.20 5.59 -10.98
C GLN A 314 7.81 6.17 -10.71
N MET A 315 7.20 6.74 -11.74
CA MET A 315 5.88 7.38 -11.63
C MET A 315 4.79 6.38 -11.27
N SER A 316 4.82 5.16 -11.83
CA SER A 316 3.82 4.13 -11.53
C SER A 316 3.87 3.67 -10.08
N GLU A 317 5.07 3.51 -9.51
CA GLU A 317 5.22 3.16 -8.10
C GLU A 317 4.73 4.28 -7.18
N LEU A 318 4.97 5.53 -7.54
CA LEU A 318 4.52 6.69 -6.78
C LEU A 318 2.99 6.86 -6.84
N LEU A 319 2.39 6.68 -8.03
CA LEU A 319 0.93 6.70 -8.20
C LEU A 319 0.26 5.62 -7.35
N LEU A 320 0.75 4.39 -7.44
CA LEU A 320 0.22 3.27 -6.65
C LEU A 320 0.36 3.55 -5.14
N ALA A 321 1.54 3.99 -4.71
CA ALA A 321 1.81 4.23 -3.30
C ALA A 321 1.01 5.40 -2.72
N GLY A 322 0.80 6.47 -3.50
CA GLY A 322 0.09 7.66 -3.05
C GLY A 322 -1.43 7.51 -3.04
N SER A 323 -2.00 6.91 -4.10
CA SER A 323 -3.46 6.83 -4.22
C SER A 323 -4.10 5.82 -3.27
N GLU A 324 -3.64 4.56 -3.27
CA GLU A 324 -4.27 3.51 -2.46
C GLU A 324 -4.11 3.69 -0.96
N THR A 325 -2.95 4.18 -0.53
CA THR A 325 -2.69 4.30 0.92
C THR A 325 -3.47 5.44 1.53
N THR A 326 -3.53 6.58 0.87
CA THR A 326 -4.21 7.78 1.40
C THR A 326 -5.71 7.63 1.34
N SER A 327 -6.28 7.18 0.22
CA SER A 327 -7.73 6.94 0.09
C SER A 327 -8.23 5.93 1.13
N GLY A 328 -7.54 4.79 1.29
CA GLY A 328 -7.89 3.79 2.30
C GLY A 328 -7.77 4.30 3.73
N THR A 329 -6.77 5.14 4.03
CA THR A 329 -6.62 5.78 5.35
C THR A 329 -7.78 6.72 5.65
N ILE A 330 -8.17 7.56 4.69
CA ILE A 330 -9.28 8.50 4.86
C ILE A 330 -10.61 7.74 4.98
N ALA A 331 -10.83 6.72 4.18
CA ALA A 331 -12.03 5.88 4.27
C ALA A 331 -12.14 5.21 5.66
N CYS A 332 -11.04 4.69 6.21
CA CYS A 332 -11.01 4.15 7.57
C CYS A 332 -11.29 5.23 8.64
N LEU A 333 -10.82 6.47 8.46
CA LEU A 333 -11.14 7.58 9.35
C LEU A 333 -12.65 7.83 9.40
N PHE A 334 -13.30 7.91 8.25
CA PHE A 334 -14.76 8.11 8.18
C PHE A 334 -15.52 6.91 8.74
N LEU A 335 -15.02 5.68 8.52
CA LEU A 335 -15.58 4.48 9.13
C LEU A 335 -15.53 4.53 10.65
N GLU A 336 -14.39 4.90 11.24
CA GLU A 336 -14.25 5.06 12.68
C GLU A 336 -15.17 6.17 13.23
N LEU A 337 -15.25 7.31 12.54
CA LEU A 337 -16.14 8.39 12.93
C LEU A 337 -17.63 7.98 12.85
N ALA A 338 -18.02 7.21 11.83
CA ALA A 338 -19.39 6.71 11.71
C ALA A 338 -19.75 5.74 12.85
N ARG A 339 -18.80 4.94 13.31
CA ARG A 339 -18.98 3.92 14.35
C ARG A 339 -18.72 4.42 15.78
N ASN A 340 -18.14 5.62 15.93
CA ASN A 340 -17.84 6.24 17.22
C ASN A 340 -18.57 7.58 17.39
N PRO A 341 -19.89 7.57 17.71
CA PRO A 341 -20.72 8.79 17.79
C PRO A 341 -20.18 9.84 18.75
N ARG A 342 -19.56 9.43 19.88
CA ARG A 342 -18.93 10.33 20.85
C ARG A 342 -17.80 11.15 20.23
N ALA A 343 -16.85 10.47 19.59
CA ALA A 343 -15.71 11.14 18.95
C ALA A 343 -16.17 12.02 17.77
N ARG A 344 -17.13 11.51 16.97
CA ARG A 344 -17.73 12.27 15.87
C ARG A 344 -18.39 13.55 16.37
N ALA A 345 -19.25 13.48 17.40
CA ALA A 345 -19.94 14.65 17.94
C ALA A 345 -18.96 15.71 18.47
N LYS A 346 -17.90 15.27 19.20
CA LYS A 346 -16.85 16.18 19.69
C LYS A 346 -16.09 16.82 18.53
N LEU A 347 -15.74 16.06 17.49
CA LEU A 347 -15.07 16.59 16.31
C LEU A 347 -15.94 17.62 15.59
N LEU A 348 -17.19 17.28 15.30
CA LEU A 348 -18.09 18.18 14.59
C LEU A 348 -18.35 19.47 15.39
N ALA A 349 -18.41 19.41 16.74
CA ALA A 349 -18.56 20.59 17.59
C ALA A 349 -17.33 21.54 17.53
N SER A 350 -16.13 21.04 17.22
CA SER A 350 -14.92 21.85 17.09
C SER A 350 -14.71 22.44 15.70
N LEU A 351 -15.39 21.91 14.67
CA LEU A 351 -15.21 22.34 13.30
C LEU A 351 -16.25 23.39 12.88
N PRO A 352 -15.86 24.39 12.07
CA PRO A 352 -16.81 25.33 11.48
C PRO A 352 -17.83 24.60 10.61
N VAL A 353 -19.00 25.21 10.43
CA VAL A 353 -20.00 24.77 9.44
C VAL A 353 -19.87 25.65 8.22
N ILE A 354 -19.60 25.05 7.07
CA ILE A 354 -19.49 25.72 5.78
C ILE A 354 -20.65 25.24 4.91
N SER A 355 -21.28 26.15 4.14
CA SER A 355 -22.33 25.74 3.22
C SER A 355 -21.78 24.71 2.21
N HIS A 356 -22.53 23.64 1.97
CA HIS A 356 -22.15 22.63 0.99
C HIS A 356 -22.12 23.20 -0.46
N GLU A 357 -22.81 24.33 -0.71
CA GLU A 357 -22.82 25.05 -1.99
C GLU A 357 -21.60 25.95 -2.17
N ASP A 358 -20.90 26.28 -1.09
CA ASP A 358 -19.68 27.09 -1.14
C ASP A 358 -18.47 26.18 -1.45
N ILE A 359 -18.32 25.87 -2.72
CA ILE A 359 -17.24 24.98 -3.21
C ILE A 359 -15.90 25.68 -3.36
N ASP A 360 -15.85 27.01 -3.28
CA ASP A 360 -14.64 27.83 -3.43
C ASP A 360 -13.94 28.09 -2.10
N ASP A 361 -14.66 28.04 -0.96
CA ASP A 361 -14.09 28.17 0.37
C ASP A 361 -13.43 26.85 0.82
N ILE A 362 -12.26 26.55 0.23
CA ILE A 362 -11.56 25.30 0.48
C ILE A 362 -10.54 25.46 1.62
N ILE A 363 -10.74 24.67 2.67
CA ILE A 363 -9.80 24.54 3.80
C ILE A 363 -8.55 23.81 3.30
N VAL A 364 -7.39 24.45 3.40
CA VAL A 364 -6.12 23.89 2.97
C VAL A 364 -5.38 23.19 4.11
N SER A 365 -4.48 22.28 3.75
CA SER A 365 -3.71 21.51 4.73
C SER A 365 -2.95 22.39 5.73
N LYS A 366 -2.41 23.52 5.29
CA LYS A 366 -1.71 24.48 6.15
C LYS A 366 -2.63 25.07 7.22
N THR A 367 -3.86 25.44 6.86
CA THR A 367 -4.87 25.93 7.82
C THR A 367 -5.17 24.89 8.90
N VAL A 368 -5.37 23.63 8.50
CA VAL A 368 -5.62 22.53 9.45
C VAL A 368 -4.43 22.31 10.38
N ARG A 369 -3.21 22.33 9.84
CA ARG A 369 -1.99 22.11 10.60
C ARG A 369 -1.71 23.21 11.62
N ASP A 370 -1.97 24.46 11.27
CA ASP A 370 -1.52 25.63 12.02
C ASP A 370 -2.61 26.20 12.95
N SER A 371 -3.90 25.80 12.82
CA SER A 371 -5.01 26.25 13.64
C SER A 371 -5.38 25.24 14.73
N LYS A 372 -5.63 25.76 15.94
CA LYS A 372 -6.14 24.97 17.07
C LYS A 372 -7.54 24.39 16.86
N ASP A 373 -8.35 25.02 16.01
CA ASP A 373 -9.72 24.56 15.73
C ASP A 373 -9.75 23.15 15.14
N TYR A 374 -8.66 22.73 14.49
CA TYR A 374 -8.51 21.41 13.88
C TYR A 374 -7.67 20.43 14.71
N GLN A 375 -7.28 20.78 15.92
CA GLN A 375 -6.45 19.94 16.78
C GLN A 375 -7.09 18.57 17.04
N TYR A 376 -8.42 18.55 17.27
CA TYR A 376 -9.13 17.29 17.47
C TYR A 376 -9.25 16.47 16.18
N LEU A 377 -9.31 17.10 14.99
CA LEU A 377 -9.21 16.42 13.71
C LEU A 377 -7.84 15.75 13.53
N GLU A 378 -6.76 16.46 13.86
CA GLU A 378 -5.40 15.90 13.87
C GLU A 378 -5.30 14.67 14.79
N ALA A 379 -5.92 14.74 15.97
CA ALA A 379 -5.98 13.64 16.92
C ALA A 379 -6.76 12.44 16.36
N CYS A 380 -7.90 12.68 15.68
CA CYS A 380 -8.68 11.64 15.01
C CYS A 380 -7.88 10.95 13.89
N ILE A 381 -7.14 11.71 13.07
CA ILE A 381 -6.29 11.16 12.00
C ILE A 381 -5.18 10.29 12.60
N LYS A 382 -4.51 10.75 13.66
CA LYS A 382 -3.47 9.95 14.34
C LYS A 382 -4.01 8.66 14.92
N GLU A 383 -5.17 8.70 15.58
CA GLU A 383 -5.79 7.53 16.17
C GLU A 383 -6.26 6.53 15.10
N ASN A 384 -6.79 7.03 13.98
CA ASN A 384 -7.10 6.21 12.83
C ASN A 384 -5.87 5.51 12.25
N LEU A 385 -4.76 6.22 12.06
CA LEU A 385 -3.49 5.65 11.61
C LEU A 385 -2.92 4.61 12.59
N ARG A 386 -3.22 4.73 13.89
CA ARG A 386 -2.88 3.71 14.88
C ARG A 386 -3.72 2.45 14.70
N LEU A 387 -5.03 2.59 14.63
CA LEU A 387 -5.95 1.46 14.50
C LEU A 387 -5.88 0.80 13.12
N HIS A 388 -5.72 1.58 12.08
CA HIS A 388 -5.73 1.14 10.68
C HIS A 388 -4.46 1.57 9.93
N PRO A 389 -3.27 1.11 10.35
CA PRO A 389 -2.08 1.35 9.54
C PRO A 389 -2.22 0.59 8.22
N ILE A 390 -2.46 1.32 7.13
CA ILE A 390 -2.71 0.71 5.80
C ILE A 390 -1.53 -0.16 5.36
N ALA A 391 -0.29 0.30 5.56
CA ALA A 391 0.90 -0.54 5.48
C ALA A 391 1.07 -1.28 6.81
N SER A 392 0.26 -2.33 7.04
CA SER A 392 0.13 -3.01 8.33
C SER A 392 1.37 -3.77 8.78
N GLU A 393 2.26 -4.10 7.84
CA GLU A 393 3.54 -4.76 8.12
C GLU A 393 4.61 -4.38 7.09
N MET A 394 5.88 -4.57 7.45
CA MET A 394 7.01 -4.34 6.57
C MET A 394 8.01 -5.49 6.65
N GLY A 395 8.18 -6.19 5.53
CA GLY A 395 9.13 -7.31 5.41
C GLY A 395 10.59 -6.85 5.32
N ARG A 396 11.43 -7.44 6.15
CA ARG A 396 12.90 -7.30 6.16
C ARG A 396 13.56 -8.66 6.10
N ARG A 397 14.87 -8.71 5.89
CA ARG A 397 15.67 -9.94 5.92
C ARG A 397 17.01 -9.70 6.63
N THR A 398 17.56 -10.72 7.26
CA THR A 398 18.82 -10.62 8.00
C THR A 398 20.07 -10.49 7.13
N GLY A 399 19.96 -10.48 5.79
CA GLY A 399 21.13 -10.47 4.91
C GLY A 399 22.01 -11.71 5.12
N ASP A 400 23.34 -11.53 5.08
CA ASP A 400 24.34 -12.61 5.22
C ASP A 400 24.85 -12.74 6.65
N GLN A 401 24.31 -11.99 7.59
CA GLN A 401 24.76 -11.97 8.98
C GLN A 401 23.72 -12.55 9.93
N TRP A 402 24.20 -13.04 11.08
CA TRP A 402 23.36 -13.37 12.21
C TRP A 402 22.86 -12.10 12.90
N VAL A 403 21.62 -12.12 13.31
CA VAL A 403 20.98 -10.99 14.02
C VAL A 403 20.35 -11.52 15.30
N ASN A 404 20.73 -10.97 16.44
CA ASN A 404 20.02 -11.25 17.70
C ASN A 404 18.81 -10.32 17.81
N LEU A 405 17.64 -10.89 18.04
CA LEU A 405 16.38 -10.17 18.23
C LEU A 405 15.61 -10.80 19.38
N MET A 406 15.29 -10.02 20.41
CA MET A 406 14.61 -10.49 21.61
C MET A 406 15.27 -11.73 22.27
N GLY A 407 16.60 -11.84 22.20
CA GLY A 407 17.35 -13.00 22.72
C GLY A 407 17.39 -14.22 21.81
N TYR A 408 16.78 -14.15 20.62
CA TYR A 408 16.84 -15.21 19.62
C TYR A 408 17.88 -14.89 18.54
N ASP A 409 18.75 -15.85 18.24
CA ASP A 409 19.73 -15.72 17.16
C ASP A 409 19.10 -16.13 15.83
N LEU A 410 18.89 -15.15 14.97
CA LEU A 410 18.32 -15.31 13.64
C LEU A 410 19.44 -15.57 12.62
N PRO A 411 19.41 -16.71 11.91
CA PRO A 411 20.42 -17.02 10.91
C PRO A 411 20.28 -16.13 9.67
N PRO A 412 21.35 -16.05 8.84
CA PRO A 412 21.30 -15.37 7.53
C PRO A 412 20.08 -15.75 6.70
N HIS A 413 19.58 -14.81 5.91
CA HIS A 413 18.42 -14.95 5.01
C HIS A 413 17.10 -15.32 5.71
N THR A 414 16.95 -14.94 6.96
CA THR A 414 15.67 -15.01 7.67
C THR A 414 14.82 -13.79 7.32
N VAL A 415 13.58 -14.02 6.94
CA VAL A 415 12.58 -12.97 6.75
C VAL A 415 12.02 -12.57 8.10
N VAL A 416 12.04 -11.28 8.38
CA VAL A 416 11.50 -10.69 9.61
C VAL A 416 10.48 -9.63 9.21
N SER A 417 9.20 -9.87 9.47
CA SER A 417 8.12 -8.91 9.24
C SER A 417 7.86 -8.08 10.49
N ALA A 418 8.01 -6.76 10.37
CA ALA A 418 7.63 -5.81 11.40
C ALA A 418 6.11 -5.60 11.35
N SER A 419 5.37 -6.08 12.34
CA SER A 419 3.92 -6.00 12.41
C SER A 419 3.49 -4.73 13.12
N TYR A 420 3.23 -3.66 12.35
CA TYR A 420 2.80 -2.37 12.92
C TYR A 420 1.41 -2.48 13.53
N ARG A 421 0.48 -3.12 12.80
CA ARG A 421 -0.90 -3.26 13.22
C ARG A 421 -1.04 -3.95 14.57
N ASP A 422 -0.28 -5.03 14.80
CA ASP A 422 -0.38 -5.76 16.04
C ASP A 422 0.32 -5.02 17.18
N LEU A 423 1.44 -4.31 16.92
CA LEU A 423 2.05 -3.41 17.90
C LEU A 423 1.11 -2.25 18.29
N HIS A 424 0.47 -1.62 17.31
CA HIS A 424 -0.47 -0.51 17.55
C HIS A 424 -1.75 -0.93 18.28
N ARG A 425 -2.00 -2.23 18.40
CA ARG A 425 -3.17 -2.83 19.06
C ARG A 425 -2.78 -3.66 20.28
N ASN A 426 -1.57 -3.49 20.79
CA ASN A 426 -1.07 -4.16 21.99
C ASN A 426 -1.42 -3.33 23.23
N GLU A 427 -2.16 -3.93 24.18
CA GLU A 427 -2.61 -3.30 25.42
C GLU A 427 -1.45 -2.85 26.33
N ASP A 428 -0.26 -3.46 26.21
CA ASP A 428 0.93 -3.05 26.97
C ASP A 428 1.41 -1.64 26.60
N HIS A 429 1.08 -1.18 25.39
CA HIS A 429 1.46 0.14 24.87
C HIS A 429 0.27 1.08 24.71
N TRP A 430 -0.91 0.51 24.46
CA TRP A 430 -2.12 1.25 24.13
C TRP A 430 -3.29 0.75 24.99
N PRO A 431 -3.47 1.25 26.22
CA PRO A 431 -4.63 0.89 27.03
C PRO A 431 -5.94 1.11 26.25
N ASP A 432 -6.88 0.17 26.32
CA ASP A 432 -8.07 0.11 25.46
C ASP A 432 -7.68 0.12 23.96
N ALA A 433 -6.75 -0.72 23.59
CA ALA A 433 -6.04 -0.69 22.30
C ALA A 433 -6.96 -0.81 21.08
N LEU A 434 -8.14 -1.43 21.21
CA LEU A 434 -9.09 -1.61 20.11
C LEU A 434 -10.15 -0.50 20.04
N THR A 435 -10.16 0.42 21.00
CA THR A 435 -11.11 1.53 21.06
C THR A 435 -10.54 2.76 20.36
N PHE A 436 -11.39 3.47 19.60
CA PHE A 436 -11.02 4.72 18.95
C PHE A 436 -11.08 5.87 19.96
N ILE A 437 -9.91 6.30 20.44
CA ILE A 437 -9.75 7.34 21.48
C ILE A 437 -8.81 8.45 20.95
N PRO A 438 -9.33 9.43 20.21
CA PRO A 438 -8.51 10.54 19.71
C PRO A 438 -7.85 11.36 20.83
N GLU A 439 -8.46 11.39 22.01
CA GLU A 439 -7.98 12.12 23.18
C GLU A 439 -6.56 11.74 23.58
N ARG A 440 -6.09 10.52 23.27
CA ARG A 440 -4.69 10.10 23.54
C ARG A 440 -3.63 11.07 22.97
N TRP A 441 -4.01 11.75 21.88
CA TRP A 441 -3.11 12.60 21.10
C TRP A 441 -3.19 14.07 21.47
N LEU A 442 -4.08 14.42 22.41
CA LEU A 442 -4.24 15.77 22.92
C LEU A 442 -3.20 16.08 24.00
N PRO A 443 -2.88 17.37 24.23
CA PRO A 443 -2.12 17.81 25.40
C PRO A 443 -2.76 17.36 26.71
N ASP A 444 -1.97 17.32 27.78
CA ASP A 444 -2.39 16.78 29.09
C ASP A 444 -3.62 17.49 29.66
N ASP A 445 -3.72 18.81 29.48
CA ASP A 445 -4.83 19.66 29.92
C ASP A 445 -6.12 19.47 29.12
N GLU A 446 -6.05 18.92 27.90
CA GLU A 446 -7.20 18.68 27.04
C GLU A 446 -7.57 17.19 26.93
N ARG A 447 -6.66 16.30 27.34
CA ARG A 447 -6.82 14.84 27.24
C ARG A 447 -7.83 14.26 28.23
N GLY A 448 -8.02 14.90 29.39
CA GLY A 448 -8.81 14.36 30.49
C GLY A 448 -8.19 13.06 31.04
N ASP A 449 -9.04 12.11 31.44
CA ASP A 449 -8.62 10.85 32.06
C ASP A 449 -8.14 9.78 31.06
N TYR A 450 -8.06 10.13 29.77
CA TYR A 450 -7.61 9.18 28.74
C TYR A 450 -6.10 8.95 28.80
N PRO A 451 -5.63 7.71 28.52
CA PRO A 451 -4.19 7.42 28.50
C PRO A 451 -3.49 8.20 27.38
N ALA A 452 -2.26 8.64 27.63
CA ALA A 452 -1.43 9.27 26.61
C ALA A 452 -1.00 8.28 25.53
N ALA A 453 -0.79 8.78 24.32
CA ALA A 453 -0.26 7.97 23.22
C ALA A 453 1.20 7.58 23.47
N ASP A 454 1.55 6.29 23.35
CA ASP A 454 2.94 5.83 23.29
C ASP A 454 3.50 6.06 21.87
N THR A 455 4.01 7.26 21.62
CA THR A 455 4.60 7.60 20.31
C THR A 455 5.83 6.76 19.96
N THR A 456 6.45 6.08 20.94
CA THR A 456 7.58 5.16 20.70
C THR A 456 7.15 3.81 20.12
N ALA A 457 5.86 3.47 20.27
CA ALA A 457 5.23 2.29 19.70
C ALA A 457 4.35 2.63 18.46
N TYR A 458 4.61 3.75 17.76
CA TYR A 458 3.78 4.27 16.68
C TYR A 458 4.56 4.39 15.36
N PHE A 459 4.25 3.51 14.39
CA PHE A 459 5.00 3.37 13.14
C PHE A 459 4.13 3.38 11.86
N PRO A 460 3.10 4.24 11.71
CA PRO A 460 2.20 4.16 10.55
C PRO A 460 2.89 4.47 9.22
N PHE A 461 4.00 5.22 9.26
CA PHE A 461 4.83 5.55 8.10
C PHE A 461 6.19 4.86 8.12
N SER A 462 6.32 3.74 8.86
CA SER A 462 7.59 3.05 9.09
C SER A 462 8.64 3.94 9.79
N SER A 463 9.89 3.51 9.80
CA SER A 463 11.00 4.25 10.41
C SER A 463 12.30 3.99 9.67
N GLY A 464 13.33 4.81 9.96
CA GLY A 464 14.66 4.66 9.41
C GLY A 464 14.76 5.00 7.93
N ARG A 465 15.72 4.39 7.26
CA ARG A 465 16.05 4.68 5.85
C ARG A 465 14.88 4.41 4.89
N HIS A 466 14.08 3.42 5.18
CA HIS A 466 12.95 3.01 4.38
C HIS A 466 11.61 3.58 4.89
N SER A 467 11.64 4.64 5.70
CA SER A 467 10.43 5.40 6.07
C SER A 467 9.73 5.97 4.85
N CYS A 468 8.42 6.18 4.95
CA CYS A 468 7.62 6.71 3.86
C CYS A 468 8.17 8.07 3.39
N ILE A 469 8.43 8.19 2.07
CA ILE A 469 8.87 9.45 1.48
C ILE A 469 7.72 10.43 1.36
N GLY A 470 6.50 9.94 1.12
CA GLY A 470 5.27 10.71 0.90
C GLY A 470 4.55 11.13 2.18
N ILE A 471 5.17 11.04 3.37
CA ILE A 471 4.48 11.33 4.65
C ILE A 471 3.83 12.72 4.67
N ASN A 472 4.52 13.76 4.20
CA ASN A 472 3.97 15.13 4.20
C ASN A 472 2.83 15.28 3.19
N PHE A 473 2.95 14.61 2.05
CA PHE A 473 1.93 14.57 1.02
C PHE A 473 0.65 13.88 1.54
N ALA A 474 0.78 12.71 2.12
CA ALA A 474 -0.34 11.99 2.72
C ALA A 474 -1.04 12.78 3.84
N TRP A 475 -0.27 13.47 4.69
CA TRP A 475 -0.83 14.36 5.71
C TRP A 475 -1.59 15.54 5.10
N ALA A 476 -1.09 16.11 4.00
CA ALA A 476 -1.78 17.21 3.33
C ALA A 476 -3.13 16.76 2.75
N GLU A 477 -3.17 15.61 2.10
CA GLU A 477 -4.42 15.03 1.57
C GLU A 477 -5.41 14.69 2.70
N MET A 478 -4.97 13.96 3.73
CA MET A 478 -5.83 13.58 4.85
C MET A 478 -6.47 14.79 5.53
N ARG A 479 -5.67 15.82 5.82
CA ARG A 479 -6.14 17.07 6.43
C ARG A 479 -7.18 17.76 5.58
N MET A 480 -6.84 17.99 4.32
CA MET A 480 -7.68 18.77 3.43
C MET A 480 -8.99 18.05 3.12
N ILE A 481 -8.95 16.79 2.75
CA ILE A 481 -10.14 16.02 2.40
C ILE A 481 -11.05 15.86 3.62
N ALA A 482 -10.50 15.45 4.78
CA ALA A 482 -11.30 15.29 5.98
C ALA A 482 -11.93 16.61 6.47
N ALA A 483 -11.17 17.71 6.50
CA ALA A 483 -11.69 19.01 6.92
C ALA A 483 -12.82 19.49 6.01
N ASN A 484 -12.63 19.44 4.69
CA ASN A 484 -13.62 19.92 3.73
C ASN A 484 -14.90 19.09 3.71
N LEU A 485 -14.80 17.78 3.88
CA LEU A 485 -15.97 16.90 3.93
C LEU A 485 -16.72 17.06 5.26
N LEU A 486 -16.00 17.07 6.39
CA LEU A 486 -16.61 17.15 7.73
C LEU A 486 -17.23 18.52 8.06
N THR A 487 -16.75 19.59 7.43
CA THR A 487 -17.34 20.93 7.63
C THR A 487 -18.64 21.14 6.84
N ARG A 488 -18.90 20.34 5.79
CA ARG A 488 -20.02 20.50 4.87
C ARG A 488 -21.06 19.39 4.96
N TYR A 489 -20.62 18.17 5.31
CA TYR A 489 -21.48 17.00 5.21
C TYR A 489 -21.51 16.19 6.52
N GLU A 490 -22.67 15.62 6.79
CA GLU A 490 -22.79 14.47 7.68
C GLU A 490 -22.68 13.20 6.85
N ILE A 491 -21.73 12.34 7.23
CA ILE A 491 -21.42 11.09 6.53
C ILE A 491 -21.70 9.93 7.50
N THR A 492 -22.61 9.06 7.10
CA THR A 492 -23.01 7.91 7.90
C THR A 492 -22.91 6.63 7.09
N GLU A 493 -22.58 5.53 7.76
CA GLU A 493 -22.48 4.21 7.13
C GLU A 493 -23.87 3.73 6.69
N VAL A 494 -23.97 3.16 5.46
CA VAL A 494 -25.23 2.51 5.01
C VAL A 494 -25.48 1.29 5.91
N PRO A 495 -26.68 1.15 6.52
CA PRO A 495 -26.97 0.05 7.41
C PRO A 495 -26.86 -1.32 6.72
N GLY A 496 -26.33 -2.31 7.45
CA GLY A 496 -26.30 -3.70 7.03
C GLY A 496 -25.19 -4.10 6.06
N GLN A 497 -24.31 -3.16 5.64
CA GLN A 497 -23.15 -3.53 4.86
C GLN A 497 -22.09 -4.23 5.75
N ILE A 498 -21.42 -5.24 5.18
CA ILE A 498 -20.34 -5.96 5.85
C ILE A 498 -19.03 -5.28 5.48
N VAL A 499 -18.32 -4.79 6.48
CA VAL A 499 -16.97 -4.24 6.33
C VAL A 499 -15.96 -5.24 6.87
N ASP A 500 -15.20 -5.85 5.97
CA ASP A 500 -14.02 -6.69 6.26
C ASP A 500 -12.82 -6.13 5.50
N PHE A 501 -11.62 -6.56 5.87
CA PHE A 501 -10.37 -6.11 5.28
C PHE A 501 -9.64 -7.25 4.58
N ARG A 502 -8.96 -6.93 3.49
CA ARG A 502 -7.97 -7.78 2.83
C ARG A 502 -6.61 -7.10 2.88
N GLN A 503 -5.55 -7.87 2.98
CA GLN A 503 -4.18 -7.39 2.96
C GLN A 503 -3.39 -8.08 1.84
N PHE A 504 -2.94 -7.30 0.89
CA PHE A 504 -1.92 -7.73 -0.07
C PHE A 504 -0.59 -7.02 0.26
N ILE A 505 -0.37 -5.83 -0.29
CA ILE A 505 0.69 -4.91 0.12
C ILE A 505 0.14 -3.95 1.16
N THR A 506 -1.06 -3.44 0.91
CA THR A 506 -1.84 -2.55 1.76
C THR A 506 -3.07 -3.28 2.29
N MET A 507 -3.57 -2.83 3.44
CA MET A 507 -4.89 -3.23 3.93
C MET A 507 -5.94 -2.35 3.26
N GLN A 508 -6.94 -3.00 2.67
CA GLN A 508 -8.05 -2.33 1.99
C GLN A 508 -9.37 -2.99 2.39
N PHE A 509 -10.48 -2.31 2.17
CA PHE A 509 -11.78 -2.95 2.28
C PHE A 509 -11.85 -4.15 1.34
N HIS A 510 -12.36 -5.26 1.86
CA HIS A 510 -12.35 -6.53 1.13
C HIS A 510 -13.09 -6.43 -0.20
N THR A 511 -14.22 -5.74 -0.22
CA THR A 511 -15.04 -5.49 -1.41
C THR A 511 -14.43 -4.45 -2.35
N GLY A 512 -13.52 -3.59 -1.86
CA GLY A 512 -13.05 -2.40 -2.56
C GLY A 512 -14.03 -1.23 -2.50
N HIS A 513 -15.17 -1.38 -1.82
CA HIS A 513 -16.27 -0.41 -1.75
C HIS A 513 -16.66 -0.14 -0.30
N TRP A 514 -17.09 1.08 -0.02
CA TRP A 514 -17.71 1.46 1.24
C TRP A 514 -18.79 2.52 1.01
N ASN A 515 -20.05 2.09 1.08
CA ASN A 515 -21.19 2.95 0.81
C ASN A 515 -21.56 3.76 2.05
N VAL A 516 -21.83 5.04 1.83
CA VAL A 516 -22.24 5.99 2.86
C VAL A 516 -23.49 6.75 2.45
N ILE A 517 -24.21 7.27 3.43
CA ILE A 517 -25.27 8.25 3.22
C ILE A 517 -24.64 9.62 3.48
N LEU A 518 -24.65 10.46 2.45
CA LEU A 518 -24.17 11.83 2.47
C LEU A 518 -25.36 12.77 2.69
N GLN A 519 -25.30 13.57 3.75
CA GLN A 519 -26.31 14.58 4.08
C GLN A 519 -25.65 15.95 4.25
N LYS A 520 -26.41 17.01 4.03
CA LYS A 520 -25.95 18.39 4.30
C LYS A 520 -25.77 18.56 5.81
N ARG A 521 -24.62 19.09 6.23
CA ARG A 521 -24.44 19.47 7.64
C ARG A 521 -25.31 20.68 7.97
N LYS A 522 -25.98 20.61 9.13
CA LYS A 522 -26.86 21.68 9.63
C LYS A 522 -26.11 22.59 10.58
#